data_06b99a56efdf1cc64a3d3808f003feb0
#
_entry.id   06b99a56efdf1cc64a3d3808f003feb0
#
_cell.length_a   1.000
_cell.length_b   1.000
_cell.length_c   1.000
_cell.angle_alpha   90.00
_cell.angle_beta   90.00
_cell.angle_gamma   90.00
#
_symmetry.space_group_name_H-M   'P 1'
#
loop_
_entity.id
_entity.type
_entity.pdbx_description
1 polymer ?
#
loop_
_entity_poly.entity_id
_entity_poly.type
_entity_poly.pdbx_seq_one_letter_code
_entity_poly.pdbx_strand_id
1 'polypeptide(L)'
;MAVHVLDHPLIQHKLAILRNKDTGVKEFRELVGEIAGLMCYEATRNLPTKEVEVETPLMTAKCRMLSGKKLAIVPILRAGLGMVDAMVDLIPSAKIGHIGLYRDPDTHLPVEYYCKLPEDVGARQVFVVDPMLATGGSAVAAIDFLKQHGCRQIIMMNIIGCPEGVKALQKAHPDVDIYLAAMDERLNEKAYILPGLGDAGDRIFGTK
;
A
#
# COMPACT_ATOMS: atom_id res chain seq x y z
N MET A 1 14.50 7.86 -3.98
CA MET A 1 13.36 7.78 -3.06
C MET A 1 12.57 9.06 -3.10
N ALA A 2 11.28 8.97 -3.36
CA ALA A 2 10.35 10.09 -3.36
C ALA A 2 9.17 9.80 -2.40
N VAL A 3 8.61 10.86 -1.82
CA VAL A 3 7.34 10.80 -1.08
C VAL A 3 6.30 11.49 -1.95
N HIS A 4 5.31 10.75 -2.38
CA HIS A 4 4.23 11.20 -3.23
C HIS A 4 2.96 11.34 -2.39
N VAL A 5 2.57 12.56 -2.11
CA VAL A 5 1.27 12.85 -1.48
C VAL A 5 0.28 13.17 -2.59
N LEU A 6 -0.78 12.38 -2.70
CA LEU A 6 -1.71 12.44 -3.83
C LEU A 6 -2.82 13.47 -3.55
N ASP A 7 -2.68 14.65 -4.12
CA ASP A 7 -3.66 15.74 -4.03
C ASP A 7 -4.69 15.65 -5.18
N HIS A 8 -5.46 14.57 -5.18
CA HIS A 8 -6.53 14.37 -6.16
C HIS A 8 -7.90 14.60 -5.50
N PRO A 9 -8.80 15.42 -6.07
CA PRO A 9 -10.09 15.77 -5.44
C PRO A 9 -10.94 14.56 -5.03
N LEU A 10 -10.98 13.49 -5.83
CA LEU A 10 -11.72 12.27 -5.47
C LEU A 10 -11.09 11.55 -4.26
N ILE A 11 -9.78 11.52 -4.17
CA ILE A 11 -9.08 10.93 -3.01
C ILE A 11 -9.39 11.74 -1.76
N GLN A 12 -9.27 13.07 -1.84
CA GLN A 12 -9.52 13.96 -0.71
C GLN A 12 -10.98 13.92 -0.24
N HIS A 13 -11.93 13.86 -1.18
CA HIS A 13 -13.36 13.71 -0.85
C HIS A 13 -13.62 12.40 -0.08
N LYS A 14 -13.13 11.27 -0.61
CA LYS A 14 -13.29 9.95 0.02
C LYS A 14 -12.58 9.87 1.37
N LEU A 15 -11.41 10.48 1.47
CA LEU A 15 -10.66 10.55 2.72
C LEU A 15 -11.39 11.36 3.79
N ALA A 16 -12.08 12.45 3.43
CA ALA A 16 -12.89 13.21 4.37
C ALA A 16 -14.02 12.37 4.98
N ILE A 17 -14.70 11.55 4.18
CA ILE A 17 -15.74 10.62 4.66
C ILE A 17 -15.10 9.50 5.50
N LEU A 18 -13.99 8.94 5.05
CA LEU A 18 -13.25 7.88 5.76
C LEU A 18 -12.84 8.31 7.18
N ARG A 19 -12.43 9.57 7.34
CA ARG A 19 -12.01 10.13 8.63
C ARG A 19 -13.17 10.33 9.62
N ASN A 20 -14.38 10.51 9.12
CA ASN A 20 -15.53 10.76 9.98
C ASN A 20 -15.73 9.58 10.96
N LYS A 21 -15.83 9.91 12.26
CA LYS A 21 -16.00 8.92 13.34
C LYS A 21 -17.29 8.09 13.21
N ASP A 22 -18.30 8.65 12.55
CA ASP A 22 -19.62 8.04 12.38
C ASP A 22 -19.71 7.16 11.11
N THR A 23 -18.65 7.12 10.28
CA THR A 23 -18.59 6.23 9.12
C THR A 23 -18.62 4.77 9.57
N GLY A 24 -19.66 4.05 9.16
CA GLY A 24 -19.87 2.65 9.52
C GLY A 24 -18.86 1.70 8.89
N VAL A 25 -18.75 0.49 9.45
CA VAL A 25 -17.76 -0.53 9.03
C VAL A 25 -17.83 -0.84 7.53
N LYS A 26 -19.04 -0.98 6.97
CA LYS A 26 -19.22 -1.28 5.54
C LYS A 26 -18.66 -0.16 4.68
N GLU A 27 -19.11 1.06 4.91
CA GLU A 27 -18.70 2.24 4.16
C GLU A 27 -17.20 2.52 4.32
N PHE A 28 -16.66 2.35 5.54
CA PHE A 28 -15.22 2.50 5.81
C PHE A 28 -14.39 1.54 4.94
N ARG A 29 -14.80 0.28 4.85
CA ARG A 29 -14.13 -0.75 4.04
C ARG A 29 -14.21 -0.45 2.55
N GLU A 30 -15.37 -0.01 2.06
CA GLU A 30 -15.57 0.40 0.68
C GLU A 30 -14.66 1.58 0.33
N LEU A 31 -14.61 2.61 1.17
CA LEU A 31 -13.76 3.79 0.98
C LEU A 31 -12.25 3.46 0.99
N VAL A 32 -11.82 2.55 1.87
CA VAL A 32 -10.42 2.06 1.89
C VAL A 32 -10.05 1.44 0.54
N GLY A 33 -10.91 0.59 0.01
CA GLY A 33 -10.70 -0.02 -1.32
C GLY A 33 -10.69 1.02 -2.44
N GLU A 34 -11.67 1.92 -2.47
CA GLU A 34 -11.77 2.96 -3.50
C GLU A 34 -10.55 3.89 -3.52
N ILE A 35 -10.08 4.33 -2.35
CA ILE A 35 -8.86 5.13 -2.23
C ILE A 35 -7.65 4.32 -2.69
N ALA A 36 -7.53 3.05 -2.27
CA ALA A 36 -6.43 2.18 -2.68
C ALA A 36 -6.37 1.98 -4.21
N GLY A 37 -7.51 1.82 -4.87
CA GLY A 37 -7.60 1.73 -6.32
C GLY A 37 -7.12 3.01 -7.02
N LEU A 38 -7.56 4.19 -6.57
CA LEU A 38 -7.11 5.48 -7.09
C LEU A 38 -5.60 5.69 -6.88
N MET A 39 -5.10 5.35 -5.70
CA MET A 39 -3.67 5.41 -5.39
C MET A 39 -2.86 4.44 -6.28
N CYS A 40 -3.37 3.23 -6.50
CA CYS A 40 -2.74 2.24 -7.37
C CYS A 40 -2.63 2.75 -8.81
N TYR A 41 -3.67 3.40 -9.33
CA TYR A 41 -3.65 4.02 -10.66
C TYR A 41 -2.50 5.04 -10.78
N GLU A 42 -2.33 5.93 -9.80
CA GLU A 42 -1.22 6.89 -9.79
C GLU A 42 0.15 6.23 -9.62
N ALA A 43 0.28 5.29 -8.69
CA ALA A 43 1.55 4.63 -8.40
C ALA A 43 2.03 3.73 -9.56
N THR A 44 1.15 3.34 -10.46
CA THR A 44 1.47 2.53 -11.66
C THR A 44 1.71 3.36 -12.93
N ARG A 45 1.67 4.68 -12.85
CA ARG A 45 1.79 5.60 -14.00
C ARG A 45 3.05 5.34 -14.85
N ASN A 46 4.14 4.95 -14.23
CA ASN A 46 5.44 4.76 -14.86
C ASN A 46 5.80 3.29 -15.14
N LEU A 47 4.80 2.40 -15.14
CA LEU A 47 5.07 1.00 -15.49
C LEU A 47 5.61 0.89 -16.92
N PRO A 48 6.63 0.04 -17.16
CA PRO A 48 7.22 -0.13 -18.47
C PRO A 48 6.22 -0.76 -19.44
N THR A 49 6.19 -0.23 -20.66
CA THR A 49 5.37 -0.74 -21.76
C THR A 49 6.25 -1.16 -22.94
N LYS A 50 5.76 -2.07 -23.75
CA LYS A 50 6.33 -2.44 -25.05
C LYS A 50 5.33 -2.26 -26.17
N GLU A 51 5.80 -1.94 -27.36
CA GLU A 51 4.99 -1.93 -28.58
C GLU A 51 4.68 -3.37 -29.00
N VAL A 52 3.47 -3.63 -29.39
CA VAL A 52 2.98 -4.91 -29.93
C VAL A 52 2.02 -4.64 -31.09
N GLU A 53 2.02 -5.53 -32.08
CA GLU A 53 1.00 -5.52 -33.12
C GLU A 53 -0.25 -6.24 -32.64
N VAL A 54 -1.39 -5.60 -32.85
CA VAL A 54 -2.71 -6.12 -32.46
C VAL A 54 -3.60 -6.09 -33.71
N GLU A 55 -4.15 -7.23 -34.08
CA GLU A 55 -5.19 -7.28 -35.13
C GLU A 55 -6.49 -6.74 -34.55
N THR A 56 -6.95 -5.63 -35.14
CA THR A 56 -8.28 -5.06 -34.90
C THR A 56 -9.26 -5.56 -35.94
N PRO A 57 -10.56 -5.34 -35.76
CA PRO A 57 -11.53 -5.71 -36.80
C PRO A 57 -11.34 -5.04 -38.19
N LEU A 58 -10.51 -4.00 -38.24
CA LEU A 58 -10.33 -3.22 -39.50
C LEU A 58 -8.91 -3.32 -40.05
N MET A 59 -7.88 -3.39 -39.22
CA MET A 59 -6.48 -3.47 -39.63
C MET A 59 -5.55 -3.77 -38.48
N THR A 60 -4.32 -4.20 -38.76
CA THR A 60 -3.28 -4.32 -37.71
C THR A 60 -2.89 -2.94 -37.18
N ALA A 61 -2.89 -2.79 -35.88
CA ALA A 61 -2.51 -1.55 -35.17
C ALA A 61 -1.30 -1.80 -34.24
N LYS A 62 -0.43 -0.80 -34.15
CA LYS A 62 0.64 -0.76 -33.13
C LYS A 62 0.10 -0.23 -31.82
N CYS A 63 0.12 -1.09 -30.79
CA CYS A 63 -0.43 -0.78 -29.47
C CYS A 63 0.64 -0.90 -28.39
N ARG A 64 0.42 -0.26 -27.24
CA ARG A 64 1.28 -0.42 -26.06
C ARG A 64 0.68 -1.38 -25.06
N MET A 65 1.45 -2.37 -24.63
CA MET A 65 1.08 -3.29 -23.56
C MET A 65 2.14 -3.24 -22.45
N LEU A 66 1.71 -3.50 -21.22
CA LEU A 66 2.65 -3.63 -20.09
C LEU A 66 3.72 -4.67 -20.42
N SER A 67 4.97 -4.33 -20.15
CA SER A 67 6.13 -5.22 -20.38
C SER A 67 6.58 -5.89 -19.10
N GLY A 68 7.25 -7.04 -19.23
CA GLY A 68 7.88 -7.76 -18.13
C GLY A 68 6.90 -8.43 -17.16
N LYS A 69 7.41 -8.86 -16.03
CA LYS A 69 6.62 -9.35 -14.90
C LYS A 69 5.97 -8.16 -14.23
N LYS A 70 4.66 -8.28 -14.01
CA LYS A 70 3.82 -7.21 -13.49
C LYS A 70 4.02 -7.06 -11.98
N LEU A 71 2.97 -6.75 -11.25
CA LEU A 71 3.03 -6.40 -9.86
C LEU A 71 2.92 -7.61 -8.93
N ALA A 72 3.40 -7.45 -7.71
CA ALA A 72 2.98 -8.20 -6.55
C ALA A 72 2.46 -7.21 -5.50
N ILE A 73 1.33 -7.54 -4.87
CA ILE A 73 0.72 -6.76 -3.80
C ILE A 73 0.95 -7.54 -2.51
N VAL A 74 1.51 -6.88 -1.52
CA VAL A 74 1.84 -7.51 -0.23
C VAL A 74 1.23 -6.67 0.89
N PRO A 75 0.02 -7.02 1.35
CA PRO A 75 -0.56 -6.37 2.52
C PRO A 75 0.20 -6.75 3.80
N ILE A 76 0.40 -5.76 4.66
CA ILE A 76 0.77 -6.01 6.05
C ILE A 76 -0.52 -6.40 6.78
N LEU A 77 -0.57 -7.65 7.27
CA LEU A 77 -1.73 -8.17 7.97
C LEU A 77 -1.90 -7.46 9.32
N ARG A 78 -3.11 -7.15 9.69
CA ARG A 78 -4.42 -7.42 9.09
C ARG A 78 -4.93 -6.30 8.19
N ALA A 79 -4.70 -5.02 8.58
CA ALA A 79 -5.35 -3.84 8.00
C ALA A 79 -5.09 -3.67 6.49
N GLY A 80 -3.90 -4.02 6.02
CA GLY A 80 -3.54 -3.96 4.60
C GLY A 80 -4.45 -4.76 3.67
N LEU A 81 -5.14 -5.81 4.19
CA LEU A 81 -6.09 -6.59 3.39
C LEU A 81 -7.21 -5.74 2.78
N GLY A 82 -7.65 -4.69 3.47
CA GLY A 82 -8.69 -3.80 2.96
C GLY A 82 -8.33 -3.05 1.67
N MET A 83 -7.06 -3.00 1.31
CA MET A 83 -6.58 -2.31 0.12
C MET A 83 -6.43 -3.25 -1.10
N VAL A 84 -6.40 -4.57 -0.90
CA VAL A 84 -5.95 -5.54 -1.91
C VAL A 84 -6.92 -5.69 -3.07
N ASP A 85 -8.19 -5.92 -2.78
CA ASP A 85 -9.18 -6.30 -3.79
C ASP A 85 -9.32 -5.22 -4.87
N ALA A 86 -9.43 -3.96 -4.50
CA ALA A 86 -9.53 -2.85 -5.45
C ALA A 86 -8.27 -2.69 -6.32
N MET A 87 -7.09 -3.04 -5.81
CA MET A 87 -5.86 -3.05 -6.61
C MET A 87 -5.83 -4.23 -7.57
N VAL A 88 -6.34 -5.39 -7.16
CA VAL A 88 -6.46 -6.58 -8.03
C VAL A 88 -7.50 -6.36 -9.12
N ASP A 89 -8.62 -5.72 -8.83
CA ASP A 89 -9.62 -5.34 -9.83
C ASP A 89 -9.02 -4.45 -10.92
N LEU A 90 -8.13 -3.52 -10.53
CA LEU A 90 -7.42 -2.67 -11.48
C LEU A 90 -6.33 -3.43 -12.25
N ILE A 91 -5.63 -4.38 -11.59
CA ILE A 91 -4.54 -5.15 -12.18
C ILE A 91 -4.76 -6.66 -11.92
N PRO A 92 -5.67 -7.31 -12.65
CA PRO A 92 -6.05 -8.71 -12.39
C PRO A 92 -4.91 -9.72 -12.48
N SER A 93 -3.81 -9.34 -13.14
CA SER A 93 -2.61 -10.18 -13.26
C SER A 93 -1.59 -9.99 -12.14
N ALA A 94 -1.85 -9.11 -11.17
CA ALA A 94 -1.02 -8.97 -9.98
C ALA A 94 -1.04 -10.28 -9.17
N LYS A 95 0.11 -10.63 -8.59
CA LYS A 95 0.18 -11.72 -7.62
C LYS A 95 0.08 -11.14 -6.21
N ILE A 96 -0.48 -11.91 -5.30
CA ILE A 96 -0.64 -11.49 -3.91
C ILE A 96 0.32 -12.32 -3.05
N GLY A 97 1.10 -11.63 -2.22
CA GLY A 97 1.81 -12.21 -1.09
C GLY A 97 1.19 -11.69 0.21
N HIS A 98 1.53 -12.27 1.34
CA HIS A 98 1.06 -11.80 2.64
C HIS A 98 2.23 -11.79 3.61
N ILE A 99 2.28 -10.73 4.43
CA ILE A 99 3.22 -10.65 5.55
C ILE A 99 2.46 -10.31 6.83
N GLY A 100 2.62 -11.16 7.83
CA GLY A 100 2.03 -10.97 9.15
C GLY A 100 3.10 -10.60 10.15
N LEU A 101 2.90 -9.47 10.82
CA LEU A 101 3.80 -8.95 11.84
C LEU A 101 3.01 -8.72 13.13
N TYR A 102 3.61 -9.07 14.25
CA TYR A 102 3.14 -8.61 15.55
C TYR A 102 4.29 -7.91 16.29
N ARG A 103 3.93 -7.11 17.26
CA ARG A 103 4.92 -6.49 18.13
C ARG A 103 5.13 -7.39 19.34
N ASP A 104 6.36 -7.87 19.50
CA ASP A 104 6.73 -8.67 20.66
C ASP A 104 6.45 -7.89 21.95
N PRO A 105 5.74 -8.46 22.94
CA PRO A 105 5.31 -7.75 24.14
C PRO A 105 6.48 -7.36 25.05
N ASP A 106 7.58 -8.08 25.00
CA ASP A 106 8.73 -7.87 25.88
C ASP A 106 9.76 -6.93 25.25
N THR A 107 10.09 -7.17 23.99
CA THR A 107 11.12 -6.40 23.26
C THR A 107 10.56 -5.20 22.52
N HIS A 108 9.24 -5.15 22.28
CA HIS A 108 8.55 -4.20 21.45
C HIS A 108 9.02 -4.15 19.98
N LEU A 109 9.83 -5.13 19.57
CA LEU A 109 10.29 -5.27 18.19
C LEU A 109 9.23 -5.97 17.32
N PRO A 110 9.14 -5.63 16.04
CA PRO A 110 8.27 -6.34 15.10
C PRO A 110 8.84 -7.74 14.84
N VAL A 111 7.97 -8.75 14.97
CA VAL A 111 8.27 -10.16 14.72
C VAL A 111 7.35 -10.66 13.60
N GLU A 112 7.95 -11.33 12.61
CA GLU A 112 7.19 -12.02 11.57
C GLU A 112 6.60 -13.31 12.13
N TYR A 113 5.29 -13.49 11.97
CA TYR A 113 4.62 -14.74 12.28
C TYR A 113 4.09 -15.45 11.03
N TYR A 114 4.02 -14.76 9.89
CA TYR A 114 3.55 -15.31 8.64
C TYR A 114 4.16 -14.57 7.45
N CYS A 115 4.75 -15.30 6.52
CA CYS A 115 5.21 -14.78 5.25
C CYS A 115 4.93 -15.80 4.14
N LYS A 116 4.11 -15.43 3.18
CA LYS A 116 3.87 -16.22 1.98
C LYS A 116 3.95 -15.32 0.75
N LEU A 117 4.96 -15.52 -0.06
CA LEU A 117 5.24 -14.70 -1.22
C LEU A 117 5.18 -15.54 -2.51
N PRO A 118 4.89 -14.90 -3.67
CA PRO A 118 5.07 -15.55 -4.97
C PRO A 118 6.54 -15.97 -5.17
N GLU A 119 6.77 -17.14 -5.74
CA GLU A 119 8.14 -17.66 -6.00
C GLU A 119 9.01 -16.69 -6.82
N ASP A 120 8.40 -15.95 -7.74
CA ASP A 120 9.05 -14.98 -8.61
C ASP A 120 8.97 -13.53 -8.10
N VAL A 121 8.74 -13.32 -6.80
CA VAL A 121 8.53 -11.98 -6.21
C VAL A 121 9.72 -11.05 -6.47
N GLY A 122 10.96 -11.56 -6.46
CA GLY A 122 12.17 -10.77 -6.71
C GLY A 122 12.27 -10.19 -8.12
N ALA A 123 11.47 -10.70 -9.09
CA ALA A 123 11.40 -10.17 -10.45
C ALA A 123 10.18 -9.25 -10.68
N ARG A 124 9.42 -8.94 -9.63
CA ARG A 124 8.23 -8.11 -9.68
C ARG A 124 8.45 -6.77 -9.01
N GLN A 125 7.68 -5.77 -9.42
CA GLN A 125 7.51 -4.58 -8.61
C GLN A 125 6.53 -4.91 -7.48
N VAL A 126 6.96 -4.71 -6.24
CA VAL A 126 6.21 -5.08 -5.03
C VAL A 126 5.57 -3.84 -4.43
N PHE A 127 4.26 -3.86 -4.30
CA PHE A 127 3.50 -2.87 -3.53
C PHE A 127 3.23 -3.41 -2.14
N VAL A 128 3.89 -2.84 -1.15
CA VAL A 128 3.59 -3.09 0.26
C VAL A 128 2.46 -2.15 0.65
N VAL A 129 1.36 -2.69 1.16
CA VAL A 129 0.17 -1.89 1.46
C VAL A 129 -0.26 -2.03 2.91
N ASP A 130 -0.51 -0.89 3.53
CA ASP A 130 -1.05 -0.76 4.89
C ASP A 130 -1.78 0.58 4.98
N PRO A 131 -2.99 0.69 5.52
CA PRO A 131 -3.70 1.97 5.61
C PRO A 131 -2.93 3.09 6.32
N MET A 132 -2.06 2.78 7.28
CA MET A 132 -1.43 3.79 8.12
C MET A 132 0.10 3.64 8.20
N LEU A 133 0.83 4.73 7.95
CA LEU A 133 2.25 4.85 8.22
C LEU A 133 2.46 5.75 9.47
N ALA A 134 2.29 5.14 10.65
CA ALA A 134 2.37 5.84 11.94
C ALA A 134 3.83 5.97 12.44
N THR A 135 4.33 5.00 13.21
CA THR A 135 5.73 5.00 13.68
C THR A 135 6.72 4.52 12.61
N GLY A 136 6.25 3.86 11.58
CA GLY A 136 7.06 3.24 10.54
C GLY A 136 7.60 1.85 10.88
N GLY A 137 7.51 1.40 12.13
CA GLY A 137 8.13 0.13 12.55
C GLY A 137 7.65 -1.10 11.77
N SER A 138 6.34 -1.26 11.57
CA SER A 138 5.80 -2.38 10.77
C SER A 138 6.22 -2.31 9.30
N ALA A 139 6.21 -1.09 8.71
CA ALA A 139 6.63 -0.89 7.33
C ALA A 139 8.12 -1.23 7.13
N VAL A 140 8.99 -0.75 8.04
CA VAL A 140 10.42 -1.05 8.00
C VAL A 140 10.65 -2.55 8.09
N ALA A 141 10.07 -3.22 9.08
CA ALA A 141 10.23 -4.67 9.24
C ALA A 141 9.70 -5.47 8.04
N ALA A 142 8.52 -5.11 7.51
CA ALA A 142 7.97 -5.77 6.33
C ALA A 142 8.91 -5.66 5.13
N ILE A 143 9.49 -4.49 4.92
CA ILE A 143 10.42 -4.26 3.80
C ILE A 143 11.75 -4.97 4.03
N ASP A 144 12.27 -5.04 5.26
CA ASP A 144 13.44 -5.85 5.60
C ASP A 144 13.23 -7.32 5.21
N PHE A 145 12.11 -7.92 5.62
CA PHE A 145 11.77 -9.30 5.25
C PHE A 145 11.62 -9.48 3.75
N LEU A 146 10.96 -8.56 3.06
CA LEU A 146 10.82 -8.63 1.60
C LEU A 146 12.17 -8.56 0.88
N LYS A 147 13.09 -7.70 1.34
CA LYS A 147 14.45 -7.61 0.79
C LYS A 147 15.24 -8.90 1.03
N GLN A 148 15.09 -9.54 2.20
CA GLN A 148 15.68 -10.87 2.47
C GLN A 148 15.17 -11.94 1.52
N HIS A 149 13.91 -11.82 1.04
CA HIS A 149 13.33 -12.70 0.02
C HIS A 149 13.63 -12.26 -1.42
N GLY A 150 14.59 -11.35 -1.62
CA GLY A 150 15.08 -10.93 -2.93
C GLY A 150 14.27 -9.85 -3.63
N CYS A 151 13.29 -9.23 -2.97
CA CYS A 151 12.55 -8.09 -3.53
C CYS A 151 13.47 -6.87 -3.67
N ARG A 152 13.52 -6.30 -4.88
CA ARG A 152 14.41 -5.16 -5.20
C ARG A 152 13.66 -3.89 -5.56
N GLN A 153 12.47 -4.01 -6.11
CA GLN A 153 11.64 -2.89 -6.54
C GLN A 153 10.41 -2.84 -5.62
N ILE A 154 10.49 -2.04 -4.58
CA ILE A 154 9.46 -1.95 -3.55
C ILE A 154 8.90 -0.53 -3.53
N ILE A 155 7.58 -0.44 -3.47
CA ILE A 155 6.83 0.79 -3.21
C ILE A 155 6.00 0.56 -1.95
N MET A 156 6.06 1.50 -1.01
CA MET A 156 5.17 1.54 0.14
C MET A 156 3.96 2.42 -0.15
N MET A 157 2.76 1.92 0.09
CA MET A 157 1.52 2.65 -0.16
C MET A 157 0.63 2.64 1.08
N ASN A 158 0.33 3.84 1.60
CA ASN A 158 -0.51 4.04 2.79
C ASN A 158 -1.57 5.10 2.52
N ILE A 159 -2.76 4.94 3.08
CA ILE A 159 -3.83 5.94 2.96
C ILE A 159 -3.42 7.21 3.70
N ILE A 160 -3.01 7.09 4.95
CA ILE A 160 -2.45 8.22 5.71
C ILE A 160 -1.07 7.89 6.26
N GLY A 161 -0.24 8.91 6.39
CA GLY A 161 1.04 8.83 7.07
C GLY A 161 1.32 10.11 7.87
N CYS A 162 2.38 10.08 8.68
CA CYS A 162 2.88 11.23 9.40
C CYS A 162 4.40 11.36 9.24
N PRO A 163 4.99 12.55 9.54
CA PRO A 163 6.41 12.78 9.35
C PRO A 163 7.32 11.79 10.07
N GLU A 164 6.90 11.29 11.24
CA GLU A 164 7.67 10.34 12.04
C GLU A 164 7.81 9.01 11.31
N GLY A 165 6.71 8.46 10.78
CA GLY A 165 6.71 7.19 10.05
C GLY A 165 7.47 7.29 8.73
N VAL A 166 7.27 8.39 8.00
CA VAL A 166 7.99 8.66 6.76
C VAL A 166 9.49 8.75 7.01
N LYS A 167 9.93 9.52 8.01
CA LYS A 167 11.35 9.64 8.36
C LYS A 167 11.97 8.29 8.79
N ALA A 168 11.24 7.50 9.57
CA ALA A 168 11.70 6.18 9.99
C ALA A 168 11.93 5.26 8.77
N LEU A 169 10.95 5.22 7.86
CA LEU A 169 11.05 4.42 6.64
C LEU A 169 12.15 4.94 5.71
N GLN A 170 12.26 6.25 5.53
CA GLN A 170 13.30 6.88 4.73
C GLN A 170 14.70 6.56 5.23
N LYS A 171 14.89 6.56 6.54
CA LYS A 171 16.17 6.27 7.16
C LYS A 171 16.58 4.81 6.95
N ALA A 172 15.64 3.87 7.07
CA ALA A 172 15.90 2.44 6.95
C ALA A 172 16.01 1.99 5.49
N HIS A 173 15.14 2.52 4.61
CA HIS A 173 15.02 2.11 3.22
C HIS A 173 14.97 3.32 2.28
N PRO A 174 16.11 3.99 2.04
CA PRO A 174 16.19 5.19 1.19
C PRO A 174 15.92 4.91 -0.30
N ASP A 175 15.79 3.67 -0.69
CA ASP A 175 15.50 3.18 -2.05
C ASP A 175 14.01 2.90 -2.30
N VAL A 176 13.15 3.05 -1.29
CA VAL A 176 11.72 2.74 -1.35
C VAL A 176 10.89 4.02 -1.52
N ASP A 177 10.14 4.13 -2.60
CA ASP A 177 9.20 5.23 -2.80
C ASP A 177 7.94 5.03 -1.95
N ILE A 178 7.41 6.13 -1.41
CA ILE A 178 6.25 6.16 -0.52
C ILE A 178 5.11 6.90 -1.21
N TYR A 179 3.94 6.29 -1.28
CA TYR A 179 2.71 6.91 -1.76
C TYR A 179 1.72 7.07 -0.60
N LEU A 180 1.21 8.27 -0.42
CA LEU A 180 0.24 8.63 0.61
C LEU A 180 -0.97 9.33 -0.02
N ALA A 181 -2.19 9.02 0.44
CA ALA A 181 -3.35 9.82 0.11
C ALA A 181 -3.37 11.14 0.93
N ALA A 182 -2.82 11.10 2.16
CA ALA A 182 -2.54 12.32 2.92
C ALA A 182 -1.35 12.17 3.86
N MET A 183 -0.65 13.29 4.07
CA MET A 183 0.35 13.46 5.12
C MET A 183 -0.31 14.22 6.28
N ASP A 184 -0.46 13.54 7.41
CA ASP A 184 -1.02 14.12 8.63
C ASP A 184 0.06 14.78 9.49
N GLU A 185 -0.36 15.49 10.57
CA GLU A 185 0.53 16.38 11.29
C GLU A 185 1.62 15.67 12.10
N ARG A 186 1.22 14.69 12.94
CA ARG A 186 2.11 14.03 13.91
C ARG A 186 1.44 12.82 14.57
N LEU A 187 2.20 12.14 15.43
CA LEU A 187 1.68 11.15 16.37
C LEU A 187 1.27 11.80 17.71
N ASN A 188 0.29 11.20 18.36
CA ASN A 188 0.01 11.47 19.78
C ASN A 188 0.86 10.56 20.69
N GLU A 189 0.72 10.74 22.02
CA GLU A 189 1.45 9.95 23.02
C GLU A 189 1.21 8.43 22.96
N LYS A 190 0.08 8.01 22.36
CA LYS A 190 -0.29 6.61 22.15
C LYS A 190 0.06 6.10 20.77
N ALA A 191 0.89 6.85 20.00
CA ALA A 191 1.31 6.55 18.64
C ALA A 191 0.16 6.49 17.60
N TYR A 192 -0.96 7.17 17.83
CA TYR A 192 -1.99 7.40 16.83
C TYR A 192 -1.66 8.65 16.00
N ILE A 193 -1.93 8.56 14.70
CA ILE A 193 -1.80 9.68 13.77
C ILE A 193 -2.87 10.75 14.09
N LEU A 194 -2.50 12.02 14.08
CA LEU A 194 -3.38 13.18 14.27
C LEU A 194 -3.35 14.07 13.01
N PRO A 195 -4.52 14.51 12.49
CA PRO A 195 -5.89 14.21 12.94
C PRO A 195 -6.30 12.75 12.76
N GLY A 196 -5.68 12.01 11.83
CA GLY A 196 -5.83 10.58 11.68
C GLY A 196 -7.22 10.11 11.20
N LEU A 197 -7.47 8.84 11.42
CA LEU A 197 -8.76 8.17 11.14
C LEU A 197 -9.11 7.09 12.19
N GLY A 198 -8.43 7.11 13.35
CA GLY A 198 -8.56 6.08 14.39
C GLY A 198 -7.72 4.84 14.10
N ASP A 199 -8.14 3.68 14.60
CA ASP A 199 -7.53 2.38 14.27
C ASP A 199 -8.16 1.83 12.99
N ALA A 200 -7.37 1.79 11.91
CA ALA A 200 -7.86 1.34 10.61
C ALA A 200 -8.26 -0.14 10.62
N GLY A 201 -7.49 -0.99 11.33
CA GLY A 201 -7.80 -2.41 11.42
C GLY A 201 -9.14 -2.66 12.09
N ASP A 202 -9.36 -2.04 13.26
CA ASP A 202 -10.62 -2.17 13.98
C ASP A 202 -11.81 -1.61 13.17
N ARG A 203 -11.61 -0.49 12.46
CA ARG A 203 -12.66 0.11 11.63
C ARG A 203 -12.96 -0.72 10.37
N ILE A 204 -11.95 -1.34 9.75
CA ILE A 204 -12.15 -2.24 8.58
C ILE A 204 -12.89 -3.51 8.99
N PHE A 205 -12.52 -4.10 10.13
CA PHE A 205 -13.00 -5.43 10.52
C PHE A 205 -14.14 -5.40 11.54
N GLY A 206 -14.45 -4.23 12.12
CA GLY A 206 -15.49 -4.10 13.12
C GLY A 206 -15.16 -4.81 14.42
N THR A 207 -13.90 -4.75 14.86
CA THR A 207 -13.40 -5.47 16.04
C THR A 207 -13.45 -4.67 17.34
N LYS A 208 -14.00 -3.43 17.28
CA LYS A 208 -14.35 -2.59 18.43
C LYS A 208 -15.71 -1.98 18.24
#